data_1f8ccfae2141f7b69ee2487de731c04d
#
_entry.id   1f8ccfae2141f7b69ee2487de731c04d
#
_cell.length_a   1.000
_cell.length_b   1.000
_cell.length_c   1.000
_cell.angle_alpha   90.00
_cell.angle_beta   90.00
_cell.angle_gamma   90.00
#
_symmetry.space_group_name_H-M   'P 1'
#
loop_
_entity.id
_entity.type
_entity.pdbx_description
1 polymer ?
#
loop_
_entity_poly.entity_id
_entity_poly.type
_entity_poly.pdbx_seq_one_letter_code
_entity_poly.pdbx_strand_id
1 'polypeptide(L)'
;MKYNRLYAAFIFAFLAGCSGDGQYKEALLPQIDVNKEYPEKEIFLQDVADIEYIPLETNEEMLFQGTIAAVSDKGILGVSQQGGKLFLFDRDGKAKNLICRKGDGPEEYNVIQRVDVDWQRGEVYVLGSPTKVYVYAFDGTYKQTLDTKANIRQGDMFNFSADKLILFKEKTNVGKEGEMIAYCPIMLLDKSGGNIIHYNM
;
A
#
# COMPACT_ATOMS: atom_id res chain seq x y z
N MET A 1 13.52 46.92 -51.99
CA MET A 1 14.22 46.72 -50.70
C MET A 1 13.34 47.21 -49.54
N LYS A 2 12.20 46.59 -49.25
CA LYS A 2 11.33 46.98 -48.13
C LYS A 2 10.74 45.82 -47.29
N TYR A 3 11.18 44.59 -47.54
CA TYR A 3 10.64 43.40 -46.84
C TYR A 3 11.53 42.80 -45.76
N ASN A 4 12.80 43.21 -45.63
CA ASN A 4 13.72 42.62 -44.67
C ASN A 4 13.62 43.14 -43.23
N ARG A 5 12.83 44.17 -43.00
CA ARG A 5 12.65 44.73 -41.63
C ARG A 5 11.48 44.13 -40.86
N LEU A 6 10.53 43.51 -41.54
CA LEU A 6 9.37 42.91 -40.89
C LEU A 6 9.69 41.49 -40.35
N TYR A 7 10.61 40.75 -40.95
CA TYR A 7 10.97 39.43 -40.48
C TYR A 7 11.86 39.42 -39.24
N ALA A 8 12.65 40.48 -39.06
CA ALA A 8 13.49 40.63 -37.85
C ALA A 8 12.70 40.95 -36.58
N ALA A 9 11.50 41.58 -36.71
CA ALA A 9 10.62 41.85 -35.58
C ALA A 9 9.79 40.63 -35.13
N PHE A 10 9.57 39.66 -36.03
CA PHE A 10 8.82 38.44 -35.69
C PHE A 10 9.62 37.36 -35.01
N ILE A 11 10.96 37.34 -35.21
CA ILE A 11 11.86 36.36 -34.58
C ILE A 11 12.15 36.75 -33.11
N PHE A 12 12.05 38.02 -32.73
CA PHE A 12 12.31 38.47 -31.37
C PHE A 12 11.12 38.27 -30.40
N ALA A 13 9.92 38.03 -30.92
CA ALA A 13 8.70 37.82 -30.10
C ALA A 13 8.54 36.36 -29.60
N PHE A 14 9.35 35.40 -30.08
CA PHE A 14 9.24 33.99 -29.69
C PHE A 14 10.22 33.57 -28.56
N LEU A 15 11.05 34.48 -28.06
CA LEU A 15 12.03 34.17 -27.00
C LEU A 15 11.60 34.68 -25.61
N ALA A 16 10.37 35.20 -25.46
CA ALA A 16 9.84 35.68 -24.19
C ALA A 16 8.78 34.73 -23.59
N GLY A 17 8.90 33.45 -23.86
CA GLY A 17 7.98 32.46 -23.32
C GLY A 17 8.73 31.38 -22.53
N CYS A 18 8.43 31.30 -21.24
CA CYS A 18 8.81 30.28 -20.26
C CYS A 18 10.01 30.63 -19.36
N SER A 19 9.84 31.60 -18.51
CA SER A 19 10.34 31.50 -17.14
C SER A 19 9.14 31.51 -16.19
N GLY A 20 8.39 30.43 -16.22
CA GLY A 20 7.48 30.09 -15.14
C GLY A 20 8.34 29.48 -14.02
N ASP A 21 8.86 30.34 -13.12
CA ASP A 21 9.27 29.91 -11.79
C ASP A 21 8.03 29.35 -11.10
N GLY A 22 7.79 28.06 -11.32
CA GLY A 22 6.97 27.27 -10.44
C GLY A 22 7.64 27.22 -9.07
N GLN A 23 7.47 28.26 -8.27
CA GLN A 23 7.71 28.14 -6.83
C GLN A 23 6.80 27.05 -6.32
N TYR A 24 7.31 25.82 -6.28
CA TYR A 24 6.79 24.82 -5.36
C TYR A 24 6.97 25.45 -3.97
N LYS A 25 5.89 25.95 -3.40
CA LYS A 25 5.84 26.18 -1.96
C LYS A 25 6.05 24.81 -1.34
N GLU A 26 7.29 24.51 -0.96
CA GLU A 26 7.55 23.43 -0.02
C GLU A 26 6.61 23.69 1.15
N ALA A 27 5.64 22.82 1.33
CA ALA A 27 4.84 22.82 2.53
C ALA A 27 5.84 22.54 3.65
N LEU A 28 6.20 23.58 4.41
CA LEU A 28 7.08 23.44 5.56
C LEU A 28 6.40 22.47 6.51
N LEU A 29 6.91 21.25 6.54
CA LEU A 29 6.48 20.26 7.51
C LEU A 29 6.76 20.82 8.90
N PRO A 30 5.86 20.66 9.87
CA PRO A 30 6.09 21.08 11.23
C PRO A 30 7.36 20.40 11.74
N GLN A 31 8.33 21.21 12.20
CA GLN A 31 9.58 20.71 12.78
C GLN A 31 9.42 20.61 14.28
N ILE A 32 9.77 19.45 14.84
CA ILE A 32 9.83 19.21 16.27
C ILE A 32 11.30 19.25 16.67
N ASP A 33 11.65 20.16 17.55
CA ASP A 33 13.00 20.23 18.13
C ASP A 33 13.10 19.23 19.30
N VAL A 34 13.77 18.11 19.05
CA VAL A 34 13.91 17.04 20.05
C VAL A 34 14.79 17.40 21.26
N ASN A 35 15.53 18.51 21.19
CA ASN A 35 16.35 19.01 22.30
C ASN A 35 15.60 20.03 23.17
N LYS A 36 14.40 20.42 22.79
CA LYS A 36 13.58 21.36 23.54
C LYS A 36 12.72 20.61 24.56
N GLU A 37 12.67 21.10 25.79
CA GLU A 37 11.70 20.66 26.78
C GLU A 37 10.31 21.19 26.39
N TYR A 38 9.36 20.28 26.28
CA TYR A 38 7.95 20.60 26.04
C TYR A 38 7.16 20.40 27.34
N PRO A 39 6.14 21.22 27.58
CA PRO A 39 5.29 21.03 28.76
C PRO A 39 4.58 19.68 28.67
N GLU A 40 4.62 18.93 29.74
CA GLU A 40 3.85 17.72 29.91
C GLU A 40 2.35 18.06 29.95
N LYS A 41 1.56 17.31 29.20
CA LYS A 41 0.10 17.42 29.19
C LYS A 41 -0.49 16.03 29.29
N GLU A 42 -1.35 15.82 30.26
CA GLU A 42 -2.20 14.64 30.31
C GLU A 42 -3.23 14.73 29.17
N ILE A 43 -3.29 13.71 28.33
CA ILE A 43 -4.23 13.63 27.20
C ILE A 43 -5.07 12.37 27.42
N PHE A 44 -6.37 12.55 27.52
CA PHE A 44 -7.31 11.44 27.51
C PHE A 44 -7.65 11.08 26.07
N LEU A 45 -7.84 9.79 25.78
CA LEU A 45 -8.14 9.31 24.43
C LEU A 45 -9.37 10.01 23.83
N GLN A 46 -10.37 10.30 24.64
CA GLN A 46 -11.59 11.01 24.26
C GLN A 46 -11.36 12.47 23.81
N ASP A 47 -10.21 13.07 24.18
CA ASP A 47 -9.87 14.45 23.78
C ASP A 47 -9.34 14.51 22.34
N VAL A 48 -8.91 13.37 21.79
CA VAL A 48 -8.19 13.29 20.50
C VAL A 48 -8.77 12.30 19.51
N ALA A 49 -9.73 11.46 19.94
CA ALA A 49 -10.33 10.44 19.09
C ALA A 49 -11.77 10.12 19.49
N ASP A 50 -12.60 9.84 18.49
CA ASP A 50 -13.88 9.20 18.67
C ASP A 50 -13.68 7.68 18.67
N ILE A 51 -14.35 6.98 19.59
CA ILE A 51 -14.23 5.52 19.74
C ILE A 51 -15.53 4.88 19.32
N GLU A 52 -15.44 3.95 18.41
CA GLU A 52 -16.54 3.13 17.94
C GLU A 52 -16.22 1.65 18.18
N TYR A 53 -17.19 0.90 18.71
CA TYR A 53 -17.11 -0.55 18.87
C TYR A 53 -18.00 -1.21 17.83
N ILE A 54 -17.40 -2.00 16.93
CA ILE A 54 -18.12 -2.72 15.88
C ILE A 54 -18.13 -4.21 16.24
N PRO A 55 -19.27 -4.77 16.67
CA PRO A 55 -19.38 -6.21 16.90
C PRO A 55 -19.34 -6.93 15.54
N LEU A 56 -18.44 -7.90 15.42
CA LEU A 56 -18.39 -8.74 14.21
C LEU A 56 -19.40 -9.88 14.34
N GLU A 57 -20.20 -10.05 13.29
CA GLU A 57 -21.15 -11.15 13.21
C GLU A 57 -20.41 -12.49 13.19
N THR A 58 -20.87 -13.42 14.02
CA THR A 58 -20.37 -14.80 14.08
C THR A 58 -21.52 -15.78 13.82
N ASN A 59 -21.25 -16.75 12.95
CA ASN A 59 -22.11 -17.89 12.70
C ASN A 59 -21.24 -19.13 12.47
N GLU A 60 -21.85 -20.29 12.19
CA GLU A 60 -21.11 -21.54 12.01
C GLU A 60 -20.06 -21.49 10.90
N GLU A 61 -20.30 -20.71 9.83
CA GLU A 61 -19.38 -20.55 8.70
C GLU A 61 -18.37 -19.41 8.94
N MET A 62 -18.79 -18.36 9.65
CA MET A 62 -18.03 -17.12 9.89
C MET A 62 -17.54 -17.03 11.34
N LEU A 63 -16.95 -18.11 11.86
CA LEU A 63 -16.28 -18.07 13.16
C LEU A 63 -14.89 -17.42 12.98
N PHE A 64 -14.83 -16.12 13.25
CA PHE A 64 -13.59 -15.37 13.11
C PHE A 64 -12.66 -15.55 14.32
N GLN A 65 -11.48 -16.07 14.05
CA GLN A 65 -10.36 -16.15 14.98
C GLN A 65 -9.10 -15.69 14.25
N GLY A 66 -8.65 -14.47 14.53
CA GLY A 66 -7.53 -13.90 13.80
C GLY A 66 -7.29 -12.44 14.16
N THR A 67 -6.71 -11.72 13.21
CA THR A 67 -6.41 -10.29 13.33
C THR A 67 -7.18 -9.50 12.27
N ILE A 68 -7.47 -8.24 12.58
CA ILE A 68 -8.01 -7.31 11.58
C ILE A 68 -6.83 -6.80 10.73
N ALA A 69 -6.92 -7.01 9.43
CA ALA A 69 -5.91 -6.60 8.47
C ALA A 69 -6.19 -5.21 7.89
N ALA A 70 -7.45 -4.88 7.64
CA ALA A 70 -7.84 -3.58 7.10
C ALA A 70 -9.24 -3.17 7.57
N VAL A 71 -9.42 -1.86 7.77
CA VAL A 71 -10.70 -1.24 8.08
C VAL A 71 -10.88 -0.01 7.20
N SER A 72 -12.09 0.19 6.67
CA SER A 72 -12.47 1.38 5.93
C SER A 72 -13.95 1.72 6.16
N ASP A 73 -14.41 2.79 5.53
CA ASP A 73 -15.84 3.14 5.43
C ASP A 73 -16.67 2.12 4.65
N LYS A 74 -16.04 1.22 3.89
CA LYS A 74 -16.69 0.20 3.06
C LYS A 74 -16.75 -1.17 3.71
N GLY A 75 -15.88 -1.45 4.69
CA GLY A 75 -15.88 -2.73 5.36
C GLY A 75 -14.63 -3.03 6.16
N ILE A 76 -14.56 -4.27 6.62
CA ILE A 76 -13.52 -4.80 7.49
C ILE A 76 -12.99 -6.10 6.88
N LEU A 77 -11.68 -6.23 6.78
CA LEU A 77 -10.99 -7.45 6.38
C LEU A 77 -10.32 -8.08 7.60
N GLY A 78 -10.76 -9.24 7.98
CA GLY A 78 -10.14 -10.11 8.99
C GLY A 78 -9.29 -11.20 8.35
N VAL A 79 -8.23 -11.63 9.02
CA VAL A 79 -7.35 -12.70 8.55
C VAL A 79 -7.05 -13.71 9.64
N SER A 80 -7.23 -14.99 9.34
CA SER A 80 -6.75 -16.12 10.13
C SER A 80 -5.58 -16.76 9.39
N GLN A 81 -4.36 -16.37 9.74
CA GLN A 81 -3.15 -16.84 9.03
C GLN A 81 -2.99 -18.36 9.13
N GLN A 82 -3.19 -18.93 10.31
CA GLN A 82 -3.06 -20.38 10.53
C GLN A 82 -4.11 -21.17 9.72
N GLY A 83 -5.36 -20.68 9.71
CA GLY A 83 -6.43 -21.28 8.94
C GLY A 83 -6.38 -20.99 7.44
N GLY A 84 -5.58 -20.01 7.03
CA GLY A 84 -5.54 -19.56 5.64
C GLY A 84 -6.87 -18.96 5.17
N LYS A 85 -7.61 -18.29 6.07
CA LYS A 85 -8.94 -17.75 5.81
C LYS A 85 -8.94 -16.23 5.87
N LEU A 86 -9.70 -15.62 4.96
CA LEU A 86 -9.95 -14.17 4.90
C LEU A 86 -11.43 -13.94 5.10
N PHE A 87 -11.77 -13.07 6.04
CA PHE A 87 -13.14 -12.79 6.44
C PHE A 87 -13.49 -11.37 6.02
N LEU A 88 -14.51 -11.21 5.21
CA LEU A 88 -15.02 -9.92 4.78
C LEU A 88 -16.29 -9.60 5.54
N PHE A 89 -16.29 -8.44 6.18
CA PHE A 89 -17.46 -7.87 6.86
C PHE A 89 -17.77 -6.51 6.24
N ASP A 90 -19.03 -6.09 6.32
CA ASP A 90 -19.35 -4.70 6.03
C ASP A 90 -18.91 -3.76 7.16
N ARG A 91 -19.18 -2.46 6.99
CA ARG A 91 -18.78 -1.45 7.97
C ARG A 91 -19.47 -1.63 9.33
N ASP A 92 -20.65 -2.23 9.36
CA ASP A 92 -21.43 -2.51 10.57
C ASP A 92 -21.06 -3.85 11.23
N GLY A 93 -20.05 -4.54 10.68
CA GLY A 93 -19.57 -5.83 11.19
C GLY A 93 -20.38 -7.04 10.74
N LYS A 94 -21.33 -6.89 9.81
CA LYS A 94 -22.09 -8.02 9.27
C LYS A 94 -21.23 -8.86 8.34
N ALA A 95 -21.31 -10.17 8.48
CA ALA A 95 -20.59 -11.13 7.65
C ALA A 95 -21.03 -11.02 6.18
N LYS A 96 -20.04 -10.87 5.28
CA LYS A 96 -20.26 -10.79 3.84
C LYS A 96 -19.75 -12.00 3.10
N ASN A 97 -18.50 -12.36 3.33
CA ASN A 97 -17.90 -13.49 2.63
C ASN A 97 -16.71 -14.09 3.38
N LEU A 98 -16.45 -15.36 3.10
CA LEU A 98 -15.28 -16.11 3.55
C LEU A 98 -14.48 -16.58 2.35
N ILE A 99 -13.26 -16.12 2.21
CA ILE A 99 -12.31 -16.58 1.20
C ILE A 99 -11.38 -17.60 1.87
N CYS A 100 -11.45 -18.85 1.41
CA CYS A 100 -10.58 -19.93 1.85
C CYS A 100 -9.96 -20.60 0.62
N ARG A 101 -8.79 -20.15 0.21
CA ARG A 101 -8.05 -20.64 -0.97
C ARG A 101 -6.68 -21.18 -0.59
N LYS A 102 -6.60 -21.78 0.61
CA LYS A 102 -5.37 -22.43 1.07
C LYS A 102 -5.20 -23.77 0.40
N GLY A 103 -4.10 -23.96 -0.31
CA GLY A 103 -3.76 -25.19 -1.02
C GLY A 103 -2.46 -25.08 -1.80
N ASP A 104 -2.16 -26.08 -2.61
CA ASP A 104 -0.94 -26.18 -3.43
C ASP A 104 -1.22 -26.01 -4.94
N GLY A 105 -2.44 -25.66 -5.30
CA GLY A 105 -2.84 -25.41 -6.68
C GLY A 105 -2.29 -24.09 -7.25
N PRO A 106 -2.34 -23.90 -8.56
CA PRO A 106 -1.78 -22.71 -9.22
C PRO A 106 -2.52 -21.40 -8.85
N GLU A 107 -3.76 -21.51 -8.40
CA GLU A 107 -4.62 -20.40 -7.99
C GLU A 107 -4.75 -20.29 -6.46
N GLU A 108 -3.95 -21.07 -5.72
CA GLU A 108 -4.05 -21.22 -4.28
C GLU A 108 -2.78 -20.73 -3.59
N TYR A 109 -2.95 -20.17 -2.40
CA TYR A 109 -1.83 -19.83 -1.53
C TYR A 109 -1.67 -20.91 -0.43
N ASN A 110 -0.47 -21.30 -0.14
CA ASN A 110 -0.21 -22.22 0.97
C ASN A 110 0.00 -21.51 2.32
N VAL A 111 0.29 -20.23 2.28
CA VAL A 111 0.47 -19.37 3.47
C VAL A 111 -0.03 -17.95 3.19
N ILE A 112 -0.49 -17.28 4.23
CA ILE A 112 -0.76 -15.83 4.18
C ILE A 112 0.38 -15.13 4.91
N GLN A 113 1.29 -14.49 4.18
CA GLN A 113 2.36 -13.67 4.77
C GLN A 113 1.86 -12.27 5.07
N ARG A 114 1.21 -11.65 4.08
CA ARG A 114 0.54 -10.35 4.18
C ARG A 114 -0.72 -10.36 3.34
N VAL A 115 -1.64 -9.51 3.70
CA VAL A 115 -2.87 -9.31 2.94
C VAL A 115 -3.21 -7.83 2.97
N ASP A 116 -3.74 -7.33 1.89
CA ASP A 116 -4.35 -6.01 1.81
C ASP A 116 -5.52 -6.02 0.83
N VAL A 117 -6.28 -4.95 0.80
CA VAL A 117 -7.57 -4.88 0.09
C VAL A 117 -7.70 -3.60 -0.72
N ASP A 118 -8.22 -3.73 -1.91
CA ASP A 118 -8.70 -2.60 -2.71
C ASP A 118 -10.23 -2.58 -2.70
N TRP A 119 -10.78 -1.76 -1.83
CA TRP A 119 -12.22 -1.62 -1.67
C TRP A 119 -12.93 -1.05 -2.90
N GLN A 120 -12.22 -0.29 -3.75
CA GLN A 120 -12.80 0.28 -4.95
C GLN A 120 -12.90 -0.76 -6.06
N ARG A 121 -11.88 -1.62 -6.18
CA ARG A 121 -11.85 -2.70 -7.16
C ARG A 121 -12.57 -3.96 -6.70
N GLY A 122 -12.89 -4.07 -5.40
CA GLY A 122 -13.45 -5.28 -4.81
C GLY A 122 -12.45 -6.45 -4.85
N GLU A 123 -11.18 -6.17 -4.58
CA GLU A 123 -10.08 -7.13 -4.70
C GLU A 123 -9.31 -7.28 -3.39
N VAL A 124 -8.93 -8.51 -3.09
CA VAL A 124 -8.03 -8.85 -1.98
C VAL A 124 -6.72 -9.36 -2.56
N TYR A 125 -5.61 -8.82 -2.06
CA TYR A 125 -4.26 -9.17 -2.44
C TYR A 125 -3.61 -9.98 -1.32
N VAL A 126 -3.15 -11.18 -1.65
CA VAL A 126 -2.54 -12.12 -0.70
C VAL A 126 -1.09 -12.38 -1.10
N LEU A 127 -0.16 -11.92 -0.30
CA LEU A 127 1.24 -12.34 -0.41
C LEU A 127 1.34 -13.77 0.12
N GLY A 128 1.16 -14.73 -0.78
CA GLY A 128 1.07 -16.16 -0.46
C GLY A 128 2.35 -16.94 -0.63
N SER A 129 3.37 -16.31 -1.21
CA SER A 129 4.73 -16.83 -1.31
C SER A 129 5.74 -15.68 -1.35
N PRO A 130 7.05 -15.94 -1.20
CA PRO A 130 8.04 -14.89 -1.27
C PRO A 130 8.07 -14.06 -2.57
N THR A 131 7.50 -14.60 -3.64
CA THR A 131 7.54 -14.00 -4.98
C THR A 131 6.18 -13.83 -5.65
N LYS A 132 5.09 -14.18 -4.96
CA LYS A 132 3.75 -14.17 -5.58
C LYS A 132 2.72 -13.48 -4.71
N VAL A 133 1.97 -12.58 -5.34
CA VAL A 133 0.75 -12.01 -4.79
C VAL A 133 -0.44 -12.58 -5.55
N TYR A 134 -1.31 -13.29 -4.85
CA TYR A 134 -2.55 -13.82 -5.40
C TYR A 134 -3.65 -12.78 -5.26
N VAL A 135 -4.44 -12.61 -6.30
CA VAL A 135 -5.53 -11.64 -6.35
C VAL A 135 -6.86 -12.36 -6.45
N TYR A 136 -7.75 -12.06 -5.52
CA TYR A 136 -9.11 -12.60 -5.49
C TYR A 136 -10.13 -11.48 -5.49
N ALA A 137 -11.28 -11.71 -6.11
CA ALA A 137 -12.45 -10.87 -5.91
C ALA A 137 -13.04 -11.10 -4.50
N PHE A 138 -13.90 -10.21 -4.03
CA PHE A 138 -14.53 -10.33 -2.72
C PHE A 138 -15.38 -11.60 -2.54
N ASP A 139 -15.89 -12.18 -3.62
CA ASP A 139 -16.59 -13.45 -3.63
C ASP A 139 -15.67 -14.68 -3.57
N GLY A 140 -14.34 -14.47 -3.51
CA GLY A 140 -13.34 -15.53 -3.48
C GLY A 140 -12.95 -16.07 -4.86
N THR A 141 -13.47 -15.50 -5.95
CA THR A 141 -13.07 -15.85 -7.30
C THR A 141 -11.63 -15.43 -7.54
N TYR A 142 -10.79 -16.37 -7.98
CA TYR A 142 -9.42 -16.08 -8.39
C TYR A 142 -9.40 -15.18 -9.63
N LYS A 143 -8.55 -14.17 -9.64
CA LYS A 143 -8.38 -13.23 -10.74
C LYS A 143 -7.04 -13.41 -11.45
N GLN A 144 -5.96 -13.37 -10.71
CA GLN A 144 -4.61 -13.50 -11.25
C GLN A 144 -3.56 -13.70 -10.15
N THR A 145 -2.35 -14.03 -10.57
CA THR A 145 -1.15 -14.01 -9.72
C THR A 145 -0.17 -12.98 -10.26
N LEU A 146 0.28 -12.08 -9.39
CA LEU A 146 1.32 -11.10 -9.70
C LEU A 146 2.66 -11.66 -9.23
N ASP A 147 3.63 -11.71 -10.15
CA ASP A 147 5.00 -12.12 -9.85
C ASP A 147 5.81 -10.88 -9.41
N THR A 148 6.29 -10.89 -8.19
CA THR A 148 7.05 -9.76 -7.62
C THR A 148 8.47 -9.66 -8.17
N LYS A 149 8.95 -10.65 -8.95
CA LYS A 149 10.33 -10.72 -9.47
C LYS A 149 11.41 -10.59 -8.40
N ALA A 150 11.04 -10.51 -7.13
CA ALA A 150 11.92 -10.33 -6.00
C ALA A 150 11.45 -11.18 -4.82
N ASN A 151 12.40 -11.63 -3.99
CA ASN A 151 12.07 -12.33 -2.77
C ASN A 151 11.72 -11.34 -1.67
N ILE A 152 10.42 -11.20 -1.37
CA ILE A 152 9.87 -10.32 -0.32
C ILE A 152 9.44 -11.11 0.93
N ARG A 153 10.05 -12.25 1.18
CA ARG A 153 9.81 -13.02 2.40
C ARG A 153 10.01 -12.15 3.64
N GLN A 154 9.02 -12.14 4.54
CA GLN A 154 8.98 -11.26 5.72
C GLN A 154 8.93 -9.76 5.40
N GLY A 155 8.62 -9.40 4.15
CA GLY A 155 8.35 -8.02 3.78
C GLY A 155 6.90 -7.62 4.06
N ASP A 156 6.61 -6.34 3.83
CA ASP A 156 5.26 -5.79 3.91
C ASP A 156 4.72 -5.45 2.53
N MET A 157 3.40 -5.41 2.44
CA MET A 157 2.67 -5.11 1.22
C MET A 157 1.46 -4.24 1.55
N PHE A 158 1.26 -3.20 0.76
CA PHE A 158 0.12 -2.30 0.90
C PHE A 158 -0.49 -1.95 -0.45
N ASN A 159 -1.80 -1.74 -0.45
CA ASN A 159 -2.52 -1.15 -1.56
C ASN A 159 -2.19 0.36 -1.62
N PHE A 160 -1.41 0.78 -2.62
CA PHE A 160 -0.87 2.12 -2.66
C PHE A 160 -1.70 3.07 -3.51
N SER A 161 -2.16 2.61 -4.68
CA SER A 161 -2.97 3.41 -5.60
C SER A 161 -3.93 2.54 -6.39
N ALA A 162 -4.71 3.15 -7.27
CA ALA A 162 -5.64 2.42 -8.13
C ALA A 162 -4.96 1.33 -8.97
N ASP A 163 -3.69 1.49 -9.33
CA ASP A 163 -2.94 0.62 -10.23
C ASP A 163 -1.68 0.00 -9.63
N LYS A 164 -1.30 0.35 -8.40
CA LYS A 164 -0.05 -0.09 -7.78
C LYS A 164 -0.23 -0.67 -6.38
N LEU A 165 0.55 -1.72 -6.10
CA LEU A 165 0.88 -2.17 -4.76
C LEU A 165 2.28 -1.65 -4.41
N ILE A 166 2.50 -1.29 -3.16
CA ILE A 166 3.82 -1.02 -2.62
C ILE A 166 4.27 -2.22 -1.78
N LEU A 167 5.48 -2.68 -2.02
CA LEU A 167 6.10 -3.76 -1.29
C LEU A 167 7.46 -3.28 -0.78
N PHE A 168 7.79 -3.64 0.43
CA PHE A 168 9.11 -3.36 0.96
C PHE A 168 9.57 -4.45 1.91
N LYS A 169 10.87 -4.58 2.04
CA LYS A 169 11.50 -5.50 2.95
C LYS A 169 12.78 -4.87 3.47
N GLU A 170 12.90 -4.81 4.76
CA GLU A 170 14.16 -4.44 5.38
C GLU A 170 15.25 -5.47 5.02
N LYS A 171 16.39 -4.99 4.56
CA LYS A 171 17.59 -5.78 4.31
C LYS A 171 18.71 -5.21 5.13
N THR A 172 19.48 -6.10 5.73
CA THR A 172 20.68 -5.74 6.47
C THR A 172 21.88 -6.35 5.76
N ASN A 173 22.84 -5.51 5.39
CA ASN A 173 24.12 -5.94 4.86
C ASN A 173 25.21 -5.68 5.90
N VAL A 174 26.22 -6.53 5.91
CA VAL A 174 27.44 -6.27 6.68
C VAL A 174 28.38 -5.47 5.80
N GLY A 175 28.69 -4.26 6.23
CA GLY A 175 29.65 -3.38 5.55
C GLY A 175 31.08 -3.91 5.65
N LYS A 176 32.01 -3.21 4.98
CA LYS A 176 33.41 -3.64 4.90
C LYS A 176 34.14 -3.63 6.25
N GLU A 177 33.69 -2.80 7.18
CA GLU A 177 34.26 -2.69 8.54
C GLU A 177 33.46 -3.48 9.58
N GLY A 178 32.52 -4.35 9.12
CA GLY A 178 31.68 -5.16 10.00
C GLY A 178 30.47 -4.42 10.56
N GLU A 179 30.25 -3.16 10.16
CA GLU A 179 29.03 -2.42 10.51
C GLU A 179 27.80 -3.04 9.82
N MET A 180 26.67 -3.02 10.50
CA MET A 180 25.41 -3.48 9.94
C MET A 180 24.71 -2.29 9.26
N ILE A 181 24.58 -2.37 7.94
CA ILE A 181 23.87 -1.35 7.13
C ILE A 181 22.50 -1.90 6.80
N ALA A 182 21.47 -1.32 7.41
CA ALA A 182 20.08 -1.59 7.07
C ALA A 182 19.62 -0.69 5.93
N TYR A 183 18.93 -1.25 4.95
CA TYR A 183 18.25 -0.51 3.91
C TYR A 183 16.92 -1.17 3.57
N CYS A 184 15.95 -0.35 3.17
CA CYS A 184 14.60 -0.82 2.88
C CYS A 184 14.25 -0.48 1.42
N PRO A 185 14.53 -1.38 0.46
CA PRO A 185 14.14 -1.15 -0.92
C PRO A 185 12.62 -1.13 -1.03
N ILE A 186 12.11 -0.09 -1.67
CA ILE A 186 10.70 0.05 -2.02
C ILE A 186 10.49 -0.46 -3.43
N MET A 187 9.48 -1.28 -3.62
CA MET A 187 9.07 -1.81 -4.91
C MET A 187 7.62 -1.44 -5.18
N LEU A 188 7.36 -0.88 -6.34
CA LEU A 188 6.00 -0.68 -6.84
C LEU A 188 5.67 -1.78 -7.84
N LEU A 189 4.68 -2.58 -7.52
CA LEU A 189 4.17 -3.65 -8.35
C LEU A 189 2.87 -3.20 -9.05
N ASP A 190 2.86 -3.30 -10.37
CA ASP A 190 1.66 -3.02 -11.16
C ASP A 190 0.59 -4.09 -10.94
N LYS A 191 -0.62 -3.69 -10.61
CA LYS A 191 -1.77 -4.58 -10.43
C LYS A 191 -2.21 -5.28 -11.70
N SER A 192 -1.77 -4.81 -12.87
CA SER A 192 -1.95 -5.50 -14.16
C SER A 192 -0.92 -6.61 -14.42
N GLY A 193 0.07 -6.77 -13.51
CA GLY A 193 1.06 -7.84 -13.60
C GLY A 193 2.30 -7.52 -14.43
N GLY A 194 2.47 -6.28 -14.89
CA GLY A 194 3.50 -5.98 -15.89
C GLY A 194 4.85 -5.50 -15.39
N ASN A 195 4.90 -4.55 -14.48
CA ASN A 195 6.13 -3.82 -14.17
C ASN A 195 6.39 -3.68 -12.68
N ILE A 196 7.66 -3.84 -12.32
CA ILE A 196 8.17 -3.51 -10.98
C ILE A 196 9.12 -2.33 -11.11
N ILE A 197 8.90 -1.30 -10.32
CA ILE A 197 9.82 -0.19 -10.17
C ILE A 197 10.51 -0.35 -8.81
N HIS A 198 11.83 -0.37 -8.80
CA HIS A 198 12.64 -0.45 -7.60
C HIS A 198 13.16 0.94 -7.23
N TYR A 199 12.97 1.32 -5.97
CA TYR A 199 13.59 2.49 -5.37
C TYR A 199 14.53 2.01 -4.26
N ASN A 200 15.79 2.37 -4.36
CA ASN A 200 16.76 2.19 -3.26
C ASN A 200 16.83 3.50 -2.50
N MET A 201 16.46 3.47 -1.24
CA MET A 201 16.68 4.57 -0.29
C MET A 201 17.92 4.28 0.55
#